data_19f57022ed6411ce089b9b01e7b4e657
#
_entry.id   19f57022ed6411ce089b9b01e7b4e657
#
_cell.length_a   1.000
_cell.length_b   1.000
_cell.length_c   1.000
_cell.angle_alpha   90.00
_cell.angle_beta   90.00
_cell.angle_gamma   90.00
#
_symmetry.space_group_name_H-M   'P 1'
#
loop_
_entity.id
_entity.type
_entity.pdbx_description
1 polymer ?
#
loop_
_entity_poly.entity_id
_entity_poly.type
_entity_poly.pdbx_seq_one_letter_code
_entity_poly.pdbx_strand_id
1 'polypeptide(L)'
;MDSAGRHLNLWRQQLGHVPDTVWEQTDMESLVLADNGLTEISERIGGLTRLRMLDLGHNQLTEIPDALGALDGLSDFLYLHDNRLRCLPASLSKLTKLRYLNISENGFEVLPECIADMASLIELRASDNRLTEVPGSIARLSRLRELHLRNNKLTTLPESIGTLTELRQIDLRGNPLTCLPESICRLPRLDKIDLRWVTTLVLPTWMGGLKERGCMVYH
;
A
#
# COMPACT_ATOMS: atom_id res chain seq x y z
N MET A 1 14.15 -18.94 -25.65
CA MET A 1 14.76 -17.90 -24.78
C MET A 1 14.28 -18.20 -23.39
N ASP A 2 15.17 -18.65 -22.53
CA ASP A 2 14.82 -19.14 -21.19
C ASP A 2 14.20 -18.05 -20.32
N SER A 3 13.06 -18.34 -19.72
CA SER A 3 12.36 -17.50 -18.73
C SER A 3 13.17 -17.36 -17.41
N ALA A 4 14.23 -18.11 -17.23
CA ALA A 4 15.03 -18.16 -16.02
C ALA A 4 15.77 -16.85 -15.70
N GLY A 5 16.09 -16.01 -16.70
CA GLY A 5 16.78 -14.74 -16.49
C GLY A 5 15.91 -13.54 -16.14
N ARG A 6 14.58 -13.67 -16.25
CA ARG A 6 13.67 -12.55 -16.00
C ARG A 6 13.15 -12.46 -14.56
N HIS A 7 13.41 -13.47 -13.75
CA HIS A 7 12.95 -13.54 -12.36
C HIS A 7 14.13 -13.86 -11.47
N LEU A 8 14.50 -12.89 -10.63
CA LEU A 8 15.58 -13.06 -9.65
C LEU A 8 15.00 -13.08 -8.25
N ASN A 9 15.20 -14.20 -7.55
CA ASN A 9 14.80 -14.34 -6.16
C ASN A 9 16.03 -14.51 -5.28
N LEU A 10 16.31 -13.47 -4.49
CA LEU A 10 17.39 -13.42 -3.52
C LEU A 10 16.86 -13.39 -2.07
N TRP A 11 15.67 -13.93 -1.83
CA TRP A 11 15.08 -13.98 -0.49
C TRP A 11 16.00 -14.65 0.53
N ARG A 12 16.19 -14.00 1.69
CA ARG A 12 16.96 -14.53 2.84
C ARG A 12 18.40 -14.93 2.53
N GLN A 13 19.09 -14.21 1.68
CA GLN A 13 20.50 -14.47 1.34
C GLN A 13 21.48 -13.73 2.27
N GLN A 14 20.97 -12.99 3.29
CA GLN A 14 21.80 -12.20 4.22
C GLN A 14 22.76 -11.24 3.50
N LEU A 15 22.26 -10.58 2.45
CA LEU A 15 23.10 -9.80 1.54
C LEU A 15 23.74 -8.58 2.22
N GLY A 16 23.04 -7.93 3.18
CA GLY A 16 23.45 -6.65 3.75
C GLY A 16 23.47 -5.49 2.75
N HIS A 17 23.90 -5.74 1.53
CA HIS A 17 23.82 -4.83 0.37
C HIS A 17 23.54 -5.62 -0.90
N VAL A 18 22.89 -4.98 -1.88
CA VAL A 18 22.57 -5.63 -3.16
C VAL A 18 23.79 -5.62 -4.07
N PRO A 19 24.23 -6.79 -4.60
CA PRO A 19 25.37 -6.86 -5.51
C PRO A 19 25.15 -6.02 -6.78
N ASP A 20 26.19 -5.34 -7.25
CA ASP A 20 26.13 -4.48 -8.43
C ASP A 20 25.65 -5.18 -9.70
N THR A 21 25.96 -6.47 -9.83
CA THR A 21 25.55 -7.32 -10.96
C THR A 21 24.03 -7.47 -11.08
N VAL A 22 23.27 -7.23 -10.00
CA VAL A 22 21.79 -7.23 -10.03
C VAL A 22 21.30 -6.08 -10.89
N TRP A 23 21.93 -4.90 -10.76
CA TRP A 23 21.51 -3.68 -11.47
C TRP A 23 21.84 -3.71 -12.97
N GLU A 24 22.65 -4.68 -13.42
CA GLU A 24 23.01 -4.87 -14.83
C GLU A 24 21.98 -5.68 -15.61
N GLN A 25 21.06 -6.36 -14.90
CA GLN A 25 20.05 -7.25 -15.48
C GLN A 25 18.77 -6.48 -15.88
N THR A 26 18.91 -5.58 -16.86
CA THR A 26 17.85 -4.63 -17.27
C THR A 26 16.62 -5.25 -17.93
N ASP A 27 16.66 -6.55 -18.28
CA ASP A 27 15.51 -7.29 -18.84
C ASP A 27 14.67 -8.01 -17.78
N MET A 28 15.03 -7.85 -16.50
CA MET A 28 14.35 -8.46 -15.35
C MET A 28 12.90 -7.97 -15.21
N GLU A 29 11.97 -8.91 -15.00
CA GLU A 29 10.56 -8.65 -14.79
C GLU A 29 10.15 -8.77 -13.32
N SER A 30 10.89 -9.53 -12.52
CA SER A 30 10.60 -9.73 -11.11
C SER A 30 11.88 -9.80 -10.29
N LEU A 31 11.92 -9.01 -9.20
CA LEU A 31 13.05 -8.98 -8.26
C LEU A 31 12.55 -9.12 -6.83
N VAL A 32 13.05 -10.14 -6.12
CA VAL A 32 12.80 -10.36 -4.70
C VAL A 32 14.11 -10.15 -3.93
N LEU A 33 14.13 -9.13 -3.07
CA LEU A 33 15.21 -8.77 -2.17
C LEU A 33 14.79 -8.83 -0.70
N ALA A 34 13.67 -9.48 -0.42
CA ALA A 34 13.09 -9.53 0.92
C ALA A 34 13.99 -10.29 1.90
N ASP A 35 13.96 -9.86 3.18
CA ASP A 35 14.62 -10.48 4.33
C ASP A 35 16.15 -10.62 4.13
N ASN A 36 16.81 -9.48 3.81
CA ASN A 36 18.26 -9.42 3.54
C ASN A 36 19.02 -8.43 4.43
N GLY A 37 18.33 -7.78 5.38
CA GLY A 37 18.98 -6.80 6.27
C GLY A 37 19.41 -5.51 5.55
N LEU A 38 18.84 -5.22 4.39
CA LEU A 38 19.18 -4.05 3.56
C LEU A 38 18.82 -2.76 4.30
N THR A 39 19.74 -1.81 4.33
CA THR A 39 19.54 -0.47 4.89
C THR A 39 19.31 0.59 3.83
N GLU A 40 19.68 0.30 2.58
CA GLU A 40 19.54 1.19 1.43
C GLU A 40 19.32 0.40 0.14
N ILE A 41 18.79 1.08 -0.87
CA ILE A 41 18.67 0.60 -2.25
C ILE A 41 19.35 1.60 -3.17
N SER A 42 20.20 1.10 -4.06
CA SER A 42 20.93 1.95 -5.03
C SER A 42 19.98 2.64 -6.01
N GLU A 43 20.29 3.90 -6.39
CA GLU A 43 19.64 4.63 -7.48
C GLU A 43 19.71 3.89 -8.84
N ARG A 44 20.64 2.93 -8.97
CA ARG A 44 20.74 2.07 -10.17
C ARG A 44 19.49 1.22 -10.41
N ILE A 45 18.64 1.03 -9.39
CA ILE A 45 17.34 0.34 -9.53
C ILE A 45 16.49 0.96 -10.66
N GLY A 46 16.58 2.28 -10.88
CA GLY A 46 15.86 2.97 -11.95
C GLY A 46 16.14 2.46 -13.36
N GLY A 47 17.23 1.73 -13.57
CA GLY A 47 17.55 1.07 -14.85
C GLY A 47 16.72 -0.19 -15.12
N LEU A 48 16.06 -0.76 -14.09
CA LEU A 48 15.29 -2.00 -14.24
C LEU A 48 13.85 -1.73 -14.71
N THR A 49 13.70 -0.99 -15.79
CA THR A 49 12.41 -0.45 -16.30
C THR A 49 11.40 -1.52 -16.73
N ARG A 50 11.85 -2.77 -16.90
CA ARG A 50 10.97 -3.90 -17.23
C ARG A 50 10.36 -4.60 -16.02
N LEU A 51 10.78 -4.23 -14.79
CA LEU A 51 10.22 -4.80 -13.58
C LEU A 51 8.71 -4.59 -13.53
N ARG A 52 8.00 -5.67 -13.25
CA ARG A 52 6.57 -5.71 -12.99
C ARG A 52 6.28 -5.97 -11.52
N MET A 53 7.21 -6.64 -10.83
CA MET A 53 7.13 -6.94 -9.40
C MET A 53 8.46 -6.66 -8.73
N LEU A 54 8.40 -5.97 -7.57
CA LEU A 54 9.54 -5.71 -6.71
C LEU A 54 9.17 -6.00 -5.26
N ASP A 55 9.96 -6.84 -4.61
CA ASP A 55 9.80 -7.13 -3.18
C ASP A 55 11.06 -6.69 -2.41
N LEU A 56 10.88 -5.66 -1.57
CA LEU A 56 11.84 -5.09 -0.63
C LEU A 56 11.39 -5.30 0.82
N GLY A 57 10.41 -6.16 1.08
CA GLY A 57 9.87 -6.41 2.41
C GLY A 57 10.88 -6.99 3.39
N HIS A 58 10.60 -6.91 4.69
CA HIS A 58 11.44 -7.47 5.76
C HIS A 58 12.91 -7.02 5.67
N ASN A 59 13.14 -5.70 5.58
CA ASN A 59 14.47 -5.12 5.56
C ASN A 59 14.60 -4.01 6.63
N GLN A 60 15.61 -3.17 6.52
CA GLN A 60 15.85 -2.08 7.47
C GLN A 60 15.87 -0.71 6.78
N LEU A 61 15.17 -0.61 5.64
CA LEU A 61 15.15 0.59 4.81
C LEU A 61 14.52 1.76 5.57
N THR A 62 15.19 2.90 5.59
CA THR A 62 14.69 4.16 6.15
C THR A 62 14.15 5.09 5.07
N GLU A 63 14.56 4.87 3.82
CA GLU A 63 14.14 5.64 2.65
C GLU A 63 14.11 4.76 1.40
N ILE A 64 13.43 5.24 0.38
CA ILE A 64 13.35 4.64 -0.96
C ILE A 64 13.96 5.65 -1.94
N PRO A 65 14.87 5.21 -2.85
CA PRO A 65 15.52 6.10 -3.81
C PRO A 65 14.51 6.70 -4.80
N ASP A 66 14.75 7.93 -5.22
CA ASP A 66 13.91 8.62 -6.21
C ASP A 66 13.84 7.88 -7.55
N ALA A 67 14.92 7.19 -7.93
CA ALA A 67 14.98 6.39 -9.14
C ALA A 67 13.96 5.26 -9.20
N LEU A 68 13.40 4.81 -8.05
CA LEU A 68 12.34 3.80 -8.06
C LEU A 68 11.10 4.30 -8.84
N GLY A 69 10.85 5.60 -8.84
CA GLY A 69 9.79 6.22 -9.65
C GLY A 69 10.01 6.13 -11.16
N ALA A 70 11.19 5.72 -11.64
CA ALA A 70 11.47 5.48 -13.06
C ALA A 70 11.07 4.06 -13.53
N LEU A 71 10.61 3.19 -12.62
CA LEU A 71 10.16 1.82 -12.94
C LEU A 71 8.77 1.84 -13.60
N ASP A 72 8.65 2.42 -14.76
CA ASP A 72 7.38 2.59 -15.49
C ASP A 72 6.73 1.27 -15.95
N GLY A 73 7.49 0.16 -15.91
CA GLY A 73 7.01 -1.21 -16.09
C GLY A 73 6.30 -1.79 -14.88
N LEU A 74 6.49 -1.20 -13.66
CA LEU A 74 6.01 -1.77 -12.40
C LEU A 74 4.48 -1.72 -12.34
N SER A 75 3.86 -2.87 -12.54
CA SER A 75 2.42 -2.97 -12.75
C SER A 75 1.71 -3.91 -11.79
N ASP A 76 2.41 -4.90 -11.27
CA ASP A 76 1.77 -5.96 -10.49
C ASP A 76 1.88 -5.69 -9.00
N PHE A 77 3.09 -5.79 -8.42
CA PHE A 77 3.28 -5.73 -6.97
C PHE A 77 4.50 -4.88 -6.59
N LEU A 78 4.33 -4.02 -5.58
CA LEU A 78 5.41 -3.37 -4.84
C LEU A 78 5.25 -3.68 -3.35
N TYR A 79 6.19 -4.44 -2.79
CA TYR A 79 6.25 -4.76 -1.36
C TYR A 79 7.36 -3.93 -0.70
N LEU A 80 6.97 -3.11 0.26
CA LEU A 80 7.83 -2.27 1.10
C LEU A 80 7.56 -2.52 2.60
N HIS A 81 6.78 -3.57 2.92
CA HIS A 81 6.35 -3.85 4.29
C HIS A 81 7.50 -4.32 5.17
N ASP A 82 7.31 -4.16 6.49
CA ASP A 82 8.28 -4.49 7.52
C ASP A 82 9.66 -3.87 7.23
N ASN A 83 9.67 -2.53 7.27
CA ASN A 83 10.84 -1.67 7.11
C ASN A 83 10.78 -0.52 8.15
N ARG A 84 11.62 0.50 7.99
CA ARG A 84 11.67 1.67 8.88
C ARG A 84 11.27 2.97 8.17
N LEU A 85 10.48 2.84 7.10
CA LEU A 85 10.07 3.97 6.26
C LEU A 85 9.14 4.92 7.02
N ARG A 86 9.32 6.22 6.81
CA ARG A 86 8.42 7.27 7.32
C ARG A 86 7.81 8.13 6.23
N CYS A 87 8.41 8.12 5.05
CA CYS A 87 7.92 8.80 3.85
C CYS A 87 8.24 7.97 2.61
N LEU A 88 7.61 8.33 1.50
CA LEU A 88 7.94 7.84 0.16
C LEU A 88 8.31 9.03 -0.70
N PRO A 89 9.25 8.88 -1.65
CA PRO A 89 9.62 9.95 -2.56
C PRO A 89 8.45 10.31 -3.49
N ALA A 90 8.32 11.59 -3.81
CA ALA A 90 7.26 12.09 -4.69
C ALA A 90 7.30 11.45 -6.10
N SER A 91 8.48 11.00 -6.53
CA SER A 91 8.70 10.30 -7.81
C SER A 91 7.83 9.06 -7.98
N LEU A 92 7.42 8.39 -6.86
CA LEU A 92 6.55 7.21 -6.92
C LEU A 92 5.16 7.52 -7.47
N SER A 93 4.75 8.79 -7.52
CA SER A 93 3.51 9.21 -8.21
C SER A 93 3.47 8.80 -9.70
N LYS A 94 4.63 8.53 -10.32
CA LYS A 94 4.75 8.07 -11.71
C LYS A 94 4.36 6.60 -11.90
N LEU A 95 4.25 5.81 -10.82
CA LEU A 95 3.89 4.38 -10.89
C LEU A 95 2.39 4.17 -11.13
N THR A 96 1.85 4.83 -12.15
CA THR A 96 0.41 4.87 -12.45
C THR A 96 -0.18 3.53 -12.87
N LYS A 97 0.65 2.54 -13.22
CA LYS A 97 0.24 1.18 -13.63
C LYS A 97 0.17 0.21 -12.45
N LEU A 98 0.75 0.57 -11.29
CA LEU A 98 0.85 -0.31 -10.13
C LEU A 98 -0.54 -0.70 -9.60
N ARG A 99 -0.75 -2.01 -9.35
CA ARG A 99 -2.03 -2.57 -8.90
C ARG A 99 -2.05 -2.94 -7.42
N TYR A 100 -0.92 -3.24 -6.84
CA TYR A 100 -0.78 -3.63 -5.44
C TYR A 100 0.39 -2.91 -4.78
N LEU A 101 0.12 -2.26 -3.65
CA LEU A 101 1.14 -1.64 -2.82
C LEU A 101 0.98 -2.10 -1.37
N ASN A 102 2.07 -2.61 -0.78
CA ASN A 102 2.12 -2.93 0.64
C ASN A 102 3.22 -2.12 1.33
N ILE A 103 2.79 -1.19 2.19
CA ILE A 103 3.64 -0.37 3.07
C ILE A 103 3.36 -0.65 4.56
N SER A 104 2.74 -1.80 4.87
CA SER A 104 2.45 -2.19 6.25
C SER A 104 3.72 -2.33 7.10
N GLU A 105 3.58 -2.28 8.43
CA GLU A 105 4.70 -2.49 9.36
C GLU A 105 5.87 -1.53 9.10
N ASN A 106 5.56 -0.23 9.10
CA ASN A 106 6.50 0.87 8.91
C ASN A 106 6.23 2.00 9.92
N GLY A 107 6.83 3.17 9.71
CA GLY A 107 6.72 4.32 10.59
C GLY A 107 5.89 5.48 10.03
N PHE A 108 5.01 5.27 9.06
CA PHE A 108 4.21 6.33 8.44
C PHE A 108 3.23 6.96 9.45
N GLU A 109 3.26 8.28 9.59
CA GLU A 109 2.31 9.05 10.40
C GLU A 109 1.16 9.62 9.56
N VAL A 110 1.42 9.84 8.27
CA VAL A 110 0.44 10.28 7.26
C VAL A 110 0.61 9.39 6.04
N LEU A 111 -0.49 9.05 5.38
CA LEU A 111 -0.44 8.31 4.12
C LEU A 111 0.21 9.19 3.03
N PRO A 112 1.32 8.74 2.40
CA PRO A 112 2.05 9.57 1.43
C PRO A 112 1.18 10.00 0.24
N GLU A 113 1.17 11.30 -0.07
CA GLU A 113 0.38 11.89 -1.15
C GLU A 113 0.66 11.28 -2.54
N CYS A 114 1.91 10.86 -2.79
CA CYS A 114 2.28 10.24 -4.07
C CYS A 114 1.48 8.96 -4.38
N ILE A 115 0.94 8.28 -3.36
CA ILE A 115 0.11 7.08 -3.52
C ILE A 115 -1.18 7.43 -4.27
N ALA A 116 -1.76 8.60 -4.01
CA ALA A 116 -3.01 9.01 -4.63
C ALA A 116 -2.94 9.14 -6.17
N ASP A 117 -1.74 9.26 -6.74
CA ASP A 117 -1.53 9.32 -8.19
C ASP A 117 -1.33 7.93 -8.84
N MET A 118 -1.26 6.87 -8.05
CA MET A 118 -1.17 5.48 -8.54
C MET A 118 -2.54 4.99 -9.05
N ALA A 119 -3.02 5.58 -10.14
CA ALA A 119 -4.39 5.46 -10.64
C ALA A 119 -4.90 4.05 -10.94
N SER A 120 -3.99 3.07 -11.11
CA SER A 120 -4.34 1.66 -11.34
C SER A 120 -4.43 0.84 -10.07
N LEU A 121 -4.20 1.44 -8.89
CA LEU A 121 -4.11 0.71 -7.63
C LEU A 121 -5.45 0.03 -7.30
N ILE A 122 -5.38 -1.27 -7.02
CA ILE A 122 -6.52 -2.13 -6.67
C ILE A 122 -6.50 -2.45 -5.19
N GLU A 123 -5.32 -2.64 -4.62
CA GLU A 123 -5.16 -2.97 -3.21
C GLU A 123 -4.05 -2.13 -2.59
N LEU A 124 -4.37 -1.47 -1.47
CA LEU A 124 -3.44 -0.72 -0.64
C LEU A 124 -3.40 -1.32 0.76
N ARG A 125 -2.23 -1.78 1.18
CA ARG A 125 -1.96 -2.21 2.55
C ARG A 125 -1.05 -1.21 3.25
N ALA A 126 -1.54 -0.63 4.33
CA ALA A 126 -0.84 0.30 5.21
C ALA A 126 -1.13 0.00 6.70
N SER A 127 -1.35 -1.28 7.01
CA SER A 127 -1.58 -1.76 8.38
C SER A 127 -0.33 -1.60 9.24
N ASP A 128 -0.52 -1.59 10.56
CA ASP A 128 0.58 -1.62 11.52
C ASP A 128 1.60 -0.47 11.30
N ASN A 129 1.05 0.75 11.14
CA ASN A 129 1.78 2.01 11.03
C ASN A 129 1.38 2.96 12.18
N ARG A 130 1.61 4.25 12.01
CA ARG A 130 1.26 5.30 12.97
C ARG A 130 0.32 6.35 12.37
N LEU A 131 -0.43 5.98 11.33
CA LEU A 131 -1.26 6.91 10.57
C LEU A 131 -2.30 7.57 11.47
N THR A 132 -2.26 8.90 11.53
CA THR A 132 -3.24 9.73 12.24
C THR A 132 -4.35 10.20 11.31
N GLU A 133 -4.09 10.23 10.01
CA GLU A 133 -5.05 10.64 8.98
C GLU A 133 -4.84 9.90 7.65
N VAL A 134 -5.90 9.86 6.86
CA VAL A 134 -5.91 9.49 5.45
C VAL A 134 -6.26 10.76 4.68
N PRO A 135 -5.40 11.24 3.77
CA PRO A 135 -5.66 12.50 3.06
C PRO A 135 -6.85 12.38 2.11
N GLY A 136 -7.53 13.52 1.87
CA GLY A 136 -8.69 13.57 0.98
C GLY A 136 -8.36 13.17 -0.47
N SER A 137 -7.10 13.27 -0.88
CA SER A 137 -6.58 12.82 -2.17
C SER A 137 -6.74 11.32 -2.44
N ILE A 138 -7.02 10.49 -1.40
CA ILE A 138 -7.36 9.06 -1.56
C ILE A 138 -8.47 8.86 -2.60
N ALA A 139 -9.36 9.85 -2.77
CA ALA A 139 -10.43 9.87 -3.77
C ALA A 139 -9.95 9.64 -5.21
N ARG A 140 -8.68 9.95 -5.52
CA ARG A 140 -8.10 9.75 -6.86
C ARG A 140 -7.89 8.28 -7.22
N LEU A 141 -7.86 7.39 -6.22
CA LEU A 141 -7.70 5.93 -6.42
C LEU A 141 -9.02 5.27 -6.87
N SER A 142 -9.56 5.69 -7.99
CA SER A 142 -10.88 5.27 -8.48
C SER A 142 -11.03 3.75 -8.75
N ARG A 143 -9.92 3.01 -8.84
CA ARG A 143 -9.91 1.55 -9.03
C ARG A 143 -9.71 0.77 -7.74
N LEU A 144 -9.54 1.45 -6.60
CA LEU A 144 -9.24 0.80 -5.33
C LEU A 144 -10.42 -0.09 -4.89
N ARG A 145 -10.11 -1.35 -4.58
CA ARG A 145 -11.06 -2.36 -4.10
C ARG A 145 -10.83 -2.76 -2.66
N GLU A 146 -9.58 -2.75 -2.22
CA GLU A 146 -9.22 -3.16 -0.87
C GLU A 146 -8.32 -2.11 -0.21
N LEU A 147 -8.73 -1.66 0.97
CA LEU A 147 -8.00 -0.70 1.78
C LEU A 147 -7.77 -1.26 3.18
N HIS A 148 -6.52 -1.58 3.51
CA HIS A 148 -6.13 -2.17 4.78
C HIS A 148 -5.35 -1.15 5.63
N LEU A 149 -5.99 -0.68 6.71
CA LEU A 149 -5.49 0.36 7.62
C LEU A 149 -5.46 -0.11 9.08
N ARG A 150 -5.49 -1.44 9.32
CA ARG A 150 -5.50 -2.02 10.66
C ARG A 150 -4.33 -1.51 11.51
N ASN A 151 -4.56 -1.38 12.84
CA ASN A 151 -3.54 -1.02 13.82
C ASN A 151 -2.80 0.28 13.46
N ASN A 152 -3.56 1.35 13.29
CA ASN A 152 -3.07 2.71 13.12
C ASN A 152 -3.60 3.62 14.24
N LYS A 153 -3.49 4.93 14.09
CA LYS A 153 -3.95 5.94 15.05
C LYS A 153 -5.08 6.81 14.47
N LEU A 154 -5.83 6.27 13.53
CA LEU A 154 -6.92 6.98 12.86
C LEU A 154 -8.07 7.24 13.83
N THR A 155 -8.53 8.49 13.90
CA THR A 155 -9.73 8.87 14.65
C THR A 155 -10.97 8.98 13.76
N THR A 156 -10.77 9.18 12.47
CA THR A 156 -11.80 9.22 11.43
C THR A 156 -11.21 8.91 10.06
N LEU A 157 -12.05 8.88 9.02
CA LEU A 157 -11.67 8.88 7.60
C LEU A 157 -12.18 10.14 6.91
N PRO A 158 -11.60 10.56 5.77
CA PRO A 158 -12.10 11.70 5.01
C PRO A 158 -13.44 11.38 4.33
N GLU A 159 -14.33 12.38 4.20
CA GLU A 159 -15.59 12.24 3.47
C GLU A 159 -15.39 11.78 2.00
N SER A 160 -14.24 12.11 1.42
CA SER A 160 -13.89 11.71 0.06
C SER A 160 -13.77 10.19 -0.13
N ILE A 161 -13.68 9.40 0.96
CA ILE A 161 -13.67 7.92 0.88
C ILE A 161 -14.92 7.40 0.16
N GLY A 162 -16.07 8.08 0.31
CA GLY A 162 -17.32 7.72 -0.32
C GLY A 162 -17.36 7.86 -1.85
N THR A 163 -16.31 8.41 -2.47
CA THR A 163 -16.19 8.49 -3.94
C THR A 163 -15.48 7.26 -4.55
N LEU A 164 -14.95 6.35 -3.73
CA LEU A 164 -14.26 5.14 -4.19
C LEU A 164 -15.26 4.04 -4.59
N THR A 165 -15.96 4.23 -5.70
CA THR A 165 -17.09 3.39 -6.12
C THR A 165 -16.76 1.93 -6.36
N GLU A 166 -15.48 1.58 -6.56
CA GLU A 166 -15.02 0.20 -6.70
C GLU A 166 -14.64 -0.46 -5.36
N LEU A 167 -14.67 0.29 -4.25
CA LEU A 167 -14.21 -0.19 -2.94
C LEU A 167 -15.12 -1.30 -2.41
N ARG A 168 -14.52 -2.45 -2.08
CA ARG A 168 -15.19 -3.66 -1.60
C ARG A 168 -14.88 -3.97 -0.13
N GLN A 169 -13.65 -3.70 0.29
CA GLN A 169 -13.22 -4.02 1.63
C GLN A 169 -12.48 -2.86 2.28
N ILE A 170 -12.85 -2.58 3.54
CA ILE A 170 -12.13 -1.64 4.39
C ILE A 170 -11.80 -2.36 5.70
N ASP A 171 -10.51 -2.46 6.03
CA ASP A 171 -10.06 -2.97 7.32
C ASP A 171 -9.55 -1.83 8.19
N LEU A 172 -10.28 -1.52 9.27
CA LEU A 172 -10.00 -0.43 10.20
C LEU A 172 -9.74 -0.94 11.63
N ARG A 173 -9.56 -2.24 11.80
CA ARG A 173 -9.36 -2.86 13.10
C ARG A 173 -8.26 -2.16 13.91
N GLY A 174 -8.48 -2.04 15.22
CA GLY A 174 -7.46 -1.54 16.14
C GLY A 174 -7.09 -0.06 15.97
N ASN A 175 -7.97 0.75 15.35
CA ASN A 175 -7.84 2.19 15.30
C ASN A 175 -8.69 2.87 16.38
N PRO A 176 -8.28 4.02 16.96
CA PRO A 176 -9.06 4.75 17.95
C PRO A 176 -10.14 5.63 17.29
N LEU A 177 -10.93 5.05 16.35
CA LEU A 177 -11.97 5.78 15.64
C LEU A 177 -13.03 6.29 16.60
N THR A 178 -13.40 7.56 16.48
CA THR A 178 -14.50 8.18 17.22
C THR A 178 -15.72 8.42 16.34
N CYS A 179 -15.52 8.55 15.04
CA CYS A 179 -16.59 8.71 14.04
C CYS A 179 -16.18 8.08 12.71
N LEU A 180 -17.18 7.84 11.87
CA LEU A 180 -17.02 7.45 10.47
C LEU A 180 -17.78 8.42 9.59
N PRO A 181 -17.24 8.79 8.41
CA PRO A 181 -17.94 9.66 7.47
C PRO A 181 -19.20 8.98 6.92
N GLU A 182 -20.28 9.73 6.83
CA GLU A 182 -21.55 9.22 6.29
C GLU A 182 -21.43 8.78 4.83
N SER A 183 -20.49 9.36 4.10
CA SER A 183 -20.22 8.99 2.70
C SER A 183 -19.96 7.51 2.48
N ILE A 184 -19.50 6.78 3.50
CA ILE A 184 -19.32 5.31 3.44
C ILE A 184 -20.64 4.61 3.11
N CYS A 185 -21.77 5.13 3.60
CA CYS A 185 -23.07 4.51 3.31
C CYS A 185 -23.45 4.53 1.83
N ARG A 186 -22.81 5.41 1.03
CA ARG A 186 -23.03 5.55 -0.41
C ARG A 186 -22.17 4.65 -1.28
N LEU A 187 -21.19 3.96 -0.71
CA LEU A 187 -20.30 3.04 -1.45
C LEU A 187 -21.11 1.88 -2.04
N PRO A 188 -21.25 1.78 -3.38
CA PRO A 188 -22.20 0.85 -4.01
C PRO A 188 -21.75 -0.60 -3.97
N ARG A 189 -20.45 -0.85 -3.79
CA ARG A 189 -19.82 -2.18 -3.87
C ARG A 189 -19.13 -2.60 -2.58
N LEU A 190 -19.41 -1.90 -1.47
CA LEU A 190 -18.79 -2.26 -0.19
C LEU A 190 -19.36 -3.57 0.34
N ASP A 191 -18.56 -4.63 0.27
CA ASP A 191 -18.89 -5.98 0.70
C ASP A 191 -18.53 -6.21 2.17
N LYS A 192 -17.49 -5.50 2.67
CA LYS A 192 -16.96 -5.72 4.02
C LYS A 192 -16.38 -4.45 4.63
N ILE A 193 -16.75 -4.17 5.88
CA ILE A 193 -16.06 -3.23 6.77
C ILE A 193 -15.73 -3.91 8.09
N ASP A 194 -14.46 -3.88 8.49
CA ASP A 194 -13.97 -4.53 9.70
C ASP A 194 -13.54 -3.48 10.73
N LEU A 195 -14.31 -3.38 11.82
CA LEU A 195 -14.15 -2.44 12.93
C LEU A 195 -13.83 -3.15 14.24
N ARG A 196 -13.46 -4.42 14.21
CA ARG A 196 -13.12 -5.16 15.45
C ARG A 196 -11.98 -4.46 16.18
N TRP A 197 -12.06 -4.47 17.51
CA TRP A 197 -11.13 -3.78 18.40
C TRP A 197 -11.12 -2.25 18.27
N VAL A 198 -12.16 -1.67 17.67
CA VAL A 198 -12.44 -0.24 17.68
C VAL A 198 -13.40 0.02 18.85
N THR A 199 -12.85 0.34 20.03
CA THR A 199 -13.65 0.44 21.26
C THR A 199 -14.22 1.84 21.51
N THR A 200 -13.77 2.83 20.77
CA THR A 200 -14.12 4.25 20.94
C THR A 200 -15.27 4.69 20.04
N LEU A 201 -15.65 3.88 19.05
CA LEU A 201 -16.66 4.24 18.06
C LEU A 201 -18.08 3.89 18.53
N VAL A 202 -18.96 4.90 18.56
CA VAL A 202 -20.40 4.66 18.59
C VAL A 202 -20.84 4.41 17.15
N LEU A 203 -21.39 3.22 16.89
CA LEU A 203 -21.83 2.86 15.54
C LEU A 203 -22.88 3.82 15.03
N PRO A 204 -22.68 4.46 13.86
CA PRO A 204 -23.66 5.34 13.26
C PRO A 204 -24.95 4.59 12.86
N THR A 205 -26.09 5.27 12.93
CA THR A 205 -27.38 4.69 12.58
C THR A 205 -27.47 4.20 11.13
N TRP A 206 -26.77 4.88 10.20
CA TRP A 206 -26.73 4.50 8.79
C TRP A 206 -26.02 3.15 8.53
N MET A 207 -25.29 2.62 9.51
CA MET A 207 -24.61 1.32 9.39
C MET A 207 -25.60 0.16 9.17
N GLY A 208 -26.84 0.31 9.66
CA GLY A 208 -27.93 -0.64 9.40
C GLY A 208 -28.20 -0.81 7.90
N GLY A 209 -28.23 0.29 7.16
CA GLY A 209 -28.45 0.26 5.71
C GLY A 209 -27.34 -0.45 4.91
N LEU A 210 -26.09 -0.46 5.41
CA LEU A 210 -25.02 -1.28 4.83
C LEU A 210 -25.30 -2.77 5.00
N LYS A 211 -25.69 -3.19 6.21
CA LYS A 211 -26.04 -4.59 6.51
C LYS A 211 -27.23 -5.06 5.67
N GLU A 212 -28.25 -4.24 5.52
CA GLU A 212 -29.43 -4.55 4.69
C GLU A 212 -29.07 -4.76 3.21
N ARG A 213 -28.03 -4.08 2.71
CA ARG A 213 -27.51 -4.28 1.35
C ARG A 213 -26.54 -5.46 1.23
N GLY A 214 -26.34 -6.24 2.30
CA GLY A 214 -25.48 -7.42 2.32
C GLY A 214 -24.02 -7.16 2.70
N CYS A 215 -23.65 -5.92 3.10
CA CYS A 215 -22.30 -5.62 3.56
C CYS A 215 -22.04 -6.30 4.92
N MET A 216 -20.95 -7.04 5.02
CA MET A 216 -20.48 -7.63 6.28
C MET A 216 -19.85 -6.54 7.15
N VAL A 217 -20.48 -6.22 8.27
CA VAL A 217 -20.00 -5.26 9.27
C VAL A 217 -19.54 -6.01 10.50
N TYR A 218 -18.24 -6.10 10.69
CA TYR A 218 -17.61 -6.66 11.89
C TYR A 218 -17.27 -5.55 12.90
N HIS A 219 -17.67 -5.69 14.15
CA HIS A 219 -17.43 -4.70 15.23
C HIS A 219 -17.38 -5.36 16.58
#